data_14e71208adc05d4fd1203a8ea9fefdd6
#
_entry.id   14e71208adc05d4fd1203a8ea9fefdd6
#
_cell.length_a   1.000
_cell.length_b   1.000
_cell.length_c   1.000
_cell.angle_alpha   90.00
_cell.angle_beta   90.00
_cell.angle_gamma   90.00
#
_symmetry.space_group_name_H-M   'P 1'
#
loop_
_entity.id
_entity.type
_entity.pdbx_description
1 polymer ?
#
loop_
_entity_poly.entity_id
_entity_poly.type
_entity_poly.pdbx_seq_one_letter_code
_entity_poly.pdbx_strand_id
1 'polypeptide(L)'
;MMITLEGKSVFGGVAIGKIQFYKRNEITIKRTRVEDVEAEVERFQNAKAKTLELLKGLYEKALEDVGEANAMIFEAHQLMLEDPDYVESIENIIRTQDVNAEYAIGATADNFAAIFEAMDDAYMQGRAADVRDVSERLLQALSSQNETVMVMDEPVIIAADDLVPSETVQLDKEKVLSFVTMYGSANSHTAILARTMNIPAVIGLGEALKEEYDGKVAIVDGVDGKVYIDPDEETMASMQKKQKKDQEQKELLNQLKGKENVTKSGQKVNVYANIGNLADVGAVLKNDAGGIGLFRSEFLYLESDTYPTEEQQFAVYKKVAETMAGKKVIIRTLDIGADKQVDYFKLDKEDNPALGYRAIRICLTRPEIFKTQLRALYRASAYGQISIMFPMIISVAEVKKIKEIVEEVKAELRTEGAAFREDVELGIMIETPAAVMVSRELAKEVDFFSVGTNDLTQYTLAIDRQNQKLEDFYDSHHPAVLAMIRMAAESAHAEGKWIGICGELGADVTLTETFLKMGIDELSV
;
A
#
# COMPACT_ATOMS: atom_id res chain seq x y z
N MET A 1 7.93 -18.75 -34.04
CA MET A 1 7.63 -17.34 -34.43
C MET A 1 7.36 -16.60 -33.14
N MET A 2 8.06 -15.52 -32.88
CA MET A 2 7.86 -14.69 -31.68
C MET A 2 6.43 -14.16 -31.61
N ILE A 3 5.83 -14.25 -30.43
CA ILE A 3 4.51 -13.69 -30.13
C ILE A 3 4.71 -12.57 -29.09
N THR A 4 4.09 -11.43 -29.33
CA THR A 4 4.12 -10.30 -28.38
C THR A 4 2.73 -10.14 -27.78
N LEU A 5 2.65 -10.15 -26.46
CA LEU A 5 1.44 -9.87 -25.69
C LEU A 5 1.58 -8.50 -25.01
N GLU A 6 0.50 -7.77 -24.90
CA GLU A 6 0.46 -6.45 -24.25
C GLU A 6 -0.52 -6.47 -23.08
N GLY A 7 -0.08 -6.00 -21.93
CA GLY A 7 -0.85 -5.92 -20.70
C GLY A 7 -0.51 -4.64 -19.91
N LYS A 8 -0.96 -4.60 -18.68
CA LYS A 8 -0.67 -3.48 -17.77
C LYS A 8 0.59 -3.77 -16.96
N SER A 9 1.55 -2.84 -16.99
CA SER A 9 2.71 -2.85 -16.12
C SER A 9 2.29 -2.73 -14.65
N VAL A 10 2.88 -3.56 -13.80
CA VAL A 10 2.71 -3.50 -12.34
C VAL A 10 4.00 -3.07 -11.66
N PHE A 11 5.11 -3.63 -12.09
CA PHE A 11 6.43 -3.32 -11.60
C PHE A 11 7.46 -3.43 -12.73
N GLY A 12 8.34 -2.43 -12.84
CA GLY A 12 9.31 -2.32 -13.93
C GLY A 12 10.48 -3.31 -13.82
N GLY A 13 11.21 -3.43 -14.91
CA GLY A 13 12.36 -4.32 -15.06
C GLY A 13 12.14 -5.38 -16.14
N VAL A 14 13.18 -6.16 -16.41
CA VAL A 14 13.15 -7.22 -17.42
C VAL A 14 13.42 -8.57 -16.76
N ALA A 15 12.52 -9.52 -16.94
CA ALA A 15 12.72 -10.91 -16.56
C ALA A 15 12.79 -11.80 -17.81
N ILE A 16 13.72 -12.76 -17.81
CA ILE A 16 13.91 -13.72 -18.89
C ILE A 16 13.94 -15.11 -18.28
N GLY A 17 13.04 -16.00 -18.71
CA GLY A 17 12.94 -17.34 -18.20
C GLY A 17 11.91 -18.18 -18.93
N LYS A 18 11.69 -19.39 -18.44
CA LYS A 18 10.59 -20.23 -18.93
C LYS A 18 9.29 -19.87 -18.25
N ILE A 19 8.20 -19.94 -18.98
CA ILE A 19 6.86 -19.82 -18.41
C ILE A 19 6.52 -21.13 -17.70
N GLN A 20 5.94 -21.02 -16.53
CA GLN A 20 5.28 -22.11 -15.84
C GLN A 20 3.87 -21.67 -15.47
N PHE A 21 2.87 -22.35 -16.05
CA PHE A 21 1.49 -22.08 -15.74
C PHE A 21 1.12 -22.65 -14.37
N TYR A 22 0.52 -21.80 -13.55
CA TYR A 22 -0.12 -22.24 -12.31
C TYR A 22 -1.44 -22.90 -12.66
N LYS A 23 -1.51 -24.22 -12.47
CA LYS A 23 -2.72 -24.99 -12.75
C LYS A 23 -3.47 -25.25 -11.47
N ARG A 24 -4.68 -24.71 -11.38
CA ARG A 24 -5.61 -25.11 -10.34
C ARG A 24 -6.17 -26.47 -10.64
N ASN A 25 -6.26 -27.33 -9.62
CA ASN A 25 -7.00 -28.57 -9.74
C ASN A 25 -8.49 -28.22 -9.76
N GLU A 26 -9.12 -28.25 -10.91
CA GLU A 26 -10.57 -28.07 -10.99
C GLU A 26 -11.26 -29.21 -10.24
N ILE A 27 -11.85 -28.88 -9.10
CA ILE A 27 -12.70 -29.81 -8.35
C ILE A 27 -14.08 -29.81 -9.01
N THR A 28 -14.38 -30.86 -9.73
CA THR A 28 -15.72 -31.01 -10.32
C THR A 28 -16.73 -31.29 -9.22
N ILE A 29 -17.53 -30.32 -8.87
CA ILE A 29 -18.60 -30.45 -7.88
C ILE A 29 -19.76 -31.20 -8.52
N LYS A 30 -20.04 -32.42 -8.04
CA LYS A 30 -21.19 -33.22 -8.46
C LYS A 30 -22.19 -33.30 -7.32
N ARG A 31 -23.45 -33.02 -7.62
CA ARG A 31 -24.55 -33.25 -6.66
C ARG A 31 -24.78 -34.76 -6.52
N THR A 32 -24.50 -35.28 -5.35
CA THR A 32 -24.68 -36.71 -5.04
C THR A 32 -25.56 -36.85 -3.81
N ARG A 33 -26.49 -37.78 -3.85
CA ARG A 33 -27.33 -38.06 -2.68
C ARG A 33 -26.57 -38.91 -1.69
N VAL A 34 -26.64 -38.57 -0.41
CA VAL A 34 -26.04 -39.31 0.70
C VAL A 34 -27.08 -40.09 1.47
N GLU A 35 -26.71 -41.26 1.97
CA GLU A 35 -27.59 -42.13 2.75
C GLU A 35 -27.52 -41.78 4.25
N ASP A 36 -26.32 -41.43 4.74
CA ASP A 36 -26.09 -41.03 6.13
C ASP A 36 -25.70 -39.56 6.17
N VAL A 37 -26.71 -38.73 6.45
CA VAL A 37 -26.61 -37.28 6.46
C VAL A 37 -25.71 -36.76 7.59
N GLU A 38 -25.78 -37.37 8.78
CA GLU A 38 -24.97 -36.93 9.91
C GLU A 38 -23.50 -37.33 9.75
N ALA A 39 -23.21 -38.46 9.13
CA ALA A 39 -21.83 -38.82 8.74
C ALA A 39 -21.25 -37.80 7.73
N GLU A 40 -22.07 -37.29 6.82
CA GLU A 40 -21.64 -36.28 5.86
C GLU A 40 -21.39 -34.91 6.49
N VAL A 41 -22.22 -34.54 7.47
CA VAL A 41 -21.98 -33.33 8.28
C VAL A 41 -20.69 -33.47 9.09
N GLU A 42 -20.43 -34.64 9.69
CA GLU A 42 -19.16 -34.90 10.39
C GLU A 42 -17.97 -34.83 9.44
N ARG A 43 -18.11 -35.34 8.21
CA ARG A 43 -17.07 -35.23 7.16
C ARG A 43 -16.78 -33.77 6.82
N PHE A 44 -17.80 -32.94 6.67
CA PHE A 44 -17.65 -31.48 6.49
C PHE A 44 -16.94 -30.83 7.68
N GLN A 45 -17.35 -31.12 8.92
CA GLN A 45 -16.73 -30.55 10.12
C GLN A 45 -15.23 -30.94 10.24
N ASN A 46 -14.88 -32.16 9.88
CA ASN A 46 -13.50 -32.62 9.84
C ASN A 46 -12.68 -31.87 8.77
N ALA A 47 -13.26 -31.62 7.60
CA ALA A 47 -12.63 -30.83 6.55
C ALA A 47 -12.45 -29.37 6.99
N LYS A 48 -13.46 -28.78 7.64
CA LYS A 48 -13.38 -27.44 8.25
C LYS A 48 -12.23 -27.33 9.23
N ALA A 49 -12.10 -28.29 10.15
CA ALA A 49 -11.02 -28.29 11.15
C ALA A 49 -9.63 -28.34 10.50
N LYS A 50 -9.45 -29.19 9.46
CA LYS A 50 -8.20 -29.25 8.68
C LYS A 50 -7.90 -27.95 7.96
N THR A 51 -8.91 -27.33 7.36
CA THR A 51 -8.76 -26.04 6.65
C THR A 51 -8.37 -24.92 7.61
N LEU A 52 -8.94 -24.88 8.82
CA LEU A 52 -8.55 -23.92 9.86
C LEU A 52 -7.08 -24.10 10.28
N GLU A 53 -6.62 -25.34 10.45
CA GLU A 53 -5.21 -25.61 10.78
C GLU A 53 -4.28 -25.14 9.65
N LEU A 54 -4.65 -25.41 8.40
CA LEU A 54 -3.92 -24.93 7.23
C LEU A 54 -3.84 -23.41 7.18
N LEU A 55 -4.96 -22.71 7.37
CA LEU A 55 -5.01 -21.23 7.35
C LEU A 55 -4.16 -20.61 8.46
N LYS A 56 -4.07 -21.25 9.63
CA LYS A 56 -3.13 -20.84 10.70
C LYS A 56 -1.68 -20.94 10.26
N GLY A 57 -1.30 -22.05 9.62
CA GLY A 57 0.04 -22.21 9.08
C GLY A 57 0.37 -21.20 7.98
N LEU A 58 -0.61 -20.87 7.12
CA LEU A 58 -0.45 -19.84 6.10
C LEU A 58 -0.34 -18.43 6.70
N TYR A 59 -1.08 -18.14 7.77
CA TYR A 59 -0.96 -16.90 8.51
C TYR A 59 0.45 -16.71 9.07
N GLU A 60 0.98 -17.73 9.76
CA GLU A 60 2.33 -17.68 10.34
C GLU A 60 3.40 -17.48 9.25
N LYS A 61 3.30 -18.21 8.15
CA LYS A 61 4.22 -18.08 7.00
C LYS A 61 4.11 -16.71 6.33
N ALA A 62 2.89 -16.19 6.14
CA ALA A 62 2.68 -14.86 5.57
C ALA A 62 3.22 -13.76 6.48
N LEU A 63 3.09 -13.93 7.80
CA LEU A 63 3.62 -12.98 8.78
C LEU A 63 5.14 -12.82 8.67
N GLU A 64 5.86 -13.93 8.48
CA GLU A 64 7.31 -13.93 8.27
C GLU A 64 7.71 -13.38 6.89
N ASP A 65 6.98 -13.74 5.86
CA ASP A 65 7.35 -13.55 4.46
C ASP A 65 6.95 -12.19 3.88
N VAL A 66 5.74 -11.70 4.21
CA VAL A 66 5.12 -10.53 3.57
C VAL A 66 4.57 -9.51 4.57
N GLY A 67 4.68 -9.79 5.86
CA GLY A 67 4.29 -8.90 6.96
C GLY A 67 2.83 -9.00 7.37
N GLU A 68 2.51 -8.39 8.52
CA GLU A 68 1.24 -8.51 9.23
C GLU A 68 0.02 -8.11 8.39
N ALA A 69 0.10 -7.01 7.67
CA ALA A 69 -1.01 -6.51 6.86
C ALA A 69 -1.47 -7.51 5.78
N ASN A 70 -0.53 -8.27 5.20
CA ASN A 70 -0.85 -9.28 4.21
C ASN A 70 -1.25 -10.62 4.86
N ALA A 71 -0.78 -10.89 6.08
CA ALA A 71 -1.13 -12.09 6.84
C ALA A 71 -2.58 -12.03 7.37
N MET A 72 -3.10 -10.83 7.68
CA MET A 72 -4.47 -10.64 8.20
C MET A 72 -5.58 -11.22 7.30
N ILE A 73 -5.33 -11.38 6.00
CA ILE A 73 -6.30 -12.02 5.11
C ILE A 73 -6.59 -13.47 5.54
N PHE A 74 -5.60 -14.18 6.04
CA PHE A 74 -5.80 -15.55 6.52
C PHE A 74 -6.52 -15.60 7.86
N GLU A 75 -6.42 -14.55 8.68
CA GLU A 75 -7.26 -14.39 9.88
C GLU A 75 -8.71 -14.14 9.49
N ALA A 76 -8.98 -13.28 8.52
CA ALA A 76 -10.32 -13.06 7.98
C ALA A 76 -10.93 -14.35 7.38
N HIS A 77 -10.12 -15.17 6.70
CA HIS A 77 -10.55 -16.48 6.19
C HIS A 77 -10.88 -17.47 7.32
N GLN A 78 -10.12 -17.46 8.43
CA GLN A 78 -10.45 -18.27 9.61
C GLN A 78 -11.77 -17.83 10.24
N LEU A 79 -11.98 -16.52 10.42
CA LEU A 79 -13.23 -15.97 10.94
C LEU A 79 -14.43 -16.35 10.07
N MET A 80 -14.28 -16.34 8.75
CA MET A 80 -15.36 -16.77 7.84
C MET A 80 -15.69 -18.25 7.99
N LEU A 81 -14.69 -19.13 8.19
CA LEU A 81 -14.94 -20.55 8.46
C LEU A 81 -15.53 -20.82 9.84
N GLU A 82 -15.41 -19.89 10.76
CA GLU A 82 -16.01 -19.95 12.10
C GLU A 82 -17.36 -19.23 12.16
N ASP A 83 -17.74 -18.49 11.10
CA ASP A 83 -19.00 -17.77 11.00
C ASP A 83 -20.19 -18.75 11.03
N PRO A 84 -21.10 -18.60 12.00
CA PRO A 84 -22.27 -19.48 12.13
C PRO A 84 -23.15 -19.49 10.87
N ASP A 85 -23.36 -18.34 10.23
CA ASP A 85 -24.25 -18.23 9.07
C ASP A 85 -23.70 -19.02 7.88
N TYR A 86 -22.38 -18.97 7.66
CA TYR A 86 -21.71 -19.72 6.61
C TYR A 86 -21.74 -21.24 6.89
N VAL A 87 -21.40 -21.65 8.11
CA VAL A 87 -21.33 -23.05 8.53
C VAL A 87 -22.73 -23.67 8.54
N GLU A 88 -23.71 -23.02 9.18
CA GLU A 88 -25.09 -23.49 9.25
C GLU A 88 -25.74 -23.58 7.87
N SER A 89 -25.42 -22.68 6.94
CA SER A 89 -25.89 -22.76 5.56
C SER A 89 -25.47 -24.05 4.88
N ILE A 90 -24.19 -24.44 5.01
CA ILE A 90 -23.66 -25.68 4.45
C ILE A 90 -24.35 -26.89 5.10
N GLU A 91 -24.40 -26.95 6.44
CA GLU A 91 -25.02 -28.05 7.15
C GLU A 91 -26.52 -28.18 6.83
N ASN A 92 -27.23 -27.06 6.71
CA ASN A 92 -28.64 -27.05 6.35
C ASN A 92 -28.87 -27.61 4.94
N ILE A 93 -28.04 -27.30 3.98
CA ILE A 93 -28.13 -27.84 2.63
C ILE A 93 -27.90 -29.36 2.67
N ILE A 94 -26.89 -29.85 3.41
CA ILE A 94 -26.65 -31.29 3.57
C ILE A 94 -27.88 -31.96 4.18
N ARG A 95 -28.41 -31.44 5.32
CA ARG A 95 -29.53 -32.06 6.06
C ARG A 95 -30.87 -31.98 5.35
N THR A 96 -31.14 -30.88 4.64
CA THR A 96 -32.46 -30.67 4.03
C THR A 96 -32.58 -31.26 2.64
N GLN A 97 -31.47 -31.45 1.94
CA GLN A 97 -31.45 -31.93 0.57
C GLN A 97 -30.83 -33.34 0.41
N ASP A 98 -30.37 -33.96 1.50
CA ASP A 98 -29.65 -35.25 1.49
C ASP A 98 -28.51 -35.30 0.48
N VAL A 99 -27.68 -34.24 0.43
CA VAL A 99 -26.59 -34.10 -0.57
C VAL A 99 -25.20 -34.11 0.07
N ASN A 100 -24.20 -34.38 -0.75
CA ASN A 100 -22.81 -34.40 -0.35
C ASN A 100 -22.27 -33.01 0.02
N ALA A 101 -21.27 -32.97 0.88
CA ALA A 101 -20.66 -31.75 1.40
C ALA A 101 -20.07 -30.88 0.29
N GLU A 102 -19.49 -31.47 -0.76
CA GLU A 102 -18.93 -30.71 -1.88
C GLU A 102 -19.99 -29.84 -2.57
N TYR A 103 -21.17 -30.41 -2.81
CA TYR A 103 -22.27 -29.64 -3.40
C TYR A 103 -22.78 -28.55 -2.47
N ALA A 104 -22.91 -28.86 -1.17
CA ALA A 104 -23.38 -27.91 -0.18
C ALA A 104 -22.41 -26.71 -0.04
N ILE A 105 -21.09 -26.96 -0.01
CA ILE A 105 -20.07 -25.92 0.02
C ILE A 105 -20.13 -25.06 -1.24
N GLY A 106 -20.18 -25.67 -2.43
CA GLY A 106 -20.25 -24.93 -3.69
C GLY A 106 -21.49 -24.02 -3.77
N ALA A 107 -22.66 -24.57 -3.42
CA ALA A 107 -23.92 -23.80 -3.41
C ALA A 107 -23.91 -22.64 -2.40
N THR A 108 -23.30 -22.83 -1.23
CA THR A 108 -23.13 -21.78 -0.21
C THR A 108 -22.13 -20.73 -0.70
N ALA A 109 -21.02 -21.15 -1.29
CA ALA A 109 -20.01 -20.25 -1.84
C ALA A 109 -20.60 -19.31 -2.92
N ASP A 110 -21.34 -19.87 -3.87
CA ASP A 110 -22.00 -19.11 -4.93
C ASP A 110 -23.00 -18.08 -4.36
N ASN A 111 -23.77 -18.50 -3.35
CA ASN A 111 -24.75 -17.63 -2.72
C ASN A 111 -24.10 -16.47 -1.95
N PHE A 112 -23.10 -16.75 -1.12
CA PHE A 112 -22.39 -15.71 -0.35
C PHE A 112 -21.58 -14.79 -1.27
N ALA A 113 -20.90 -15.35 -2.28
CA ALA A 113 -20.19 -14.54 -3.26
C ALA A 113 -21.14 -13.59 -4.02
N ALA A 114 -22.31 -14.07 -4.44
CA ALA A 114 -23.31 -13.25 -5.11
C ALA A 114 -23.85 -12.12 -4.22
N ILE A 115 -24.00 -12.36 -2.91
CA ILE A 115 -24.39 -11.33 -1.96
C ILE A 115 -23.35 -10.22 -1.90
N PHE A 116 -22.06 -10.57 -1.78
CA PHE A 116 -20.97 -9.59 -1.76
C PHE A 116 -20.83 -8.84 -3.09
N GLU A 117 -20.95 -9.51 -4.22
CA GLU A 117 -20.89 -8.90 -5.55
C GLU A 117 -22.03 -7.91 -5.82
N ALA A 118 -23.18 -8.10 -5.17
CA ALA A 118 -24.34 -7.23 -5.29
C ALA A 118 -24.27 -5.97 -4.39
N MET A 119 -23.27 -5.86 -3.52
CA MET A 119 -23.10 -4.68 -2.67
C MET A 119 -22.54 -3.50 -3.46
N ASP A 120 -22.92 -2.27 -3.08
CA ASP A 120 -22.46 -1.04 -3.74
C ASP A 120 -21.02 -0.62 -3.33
N ASP A 121 -20.34 -1.38 -2.47
CA ASP A 121 -19.02 -1.10 -1.93
C ASP A 121 -17.96 -1.98 -2.59
N ALA A 122 -16.96 -1.36 -3.23
CA ALA A 122 -15.89 -2.07 -3.95
C ALA A 122 -15.02 -2.97 -3.03
N TYR A 123 -14.87 -2.61 -1.75
CA TYR A 123 -14.17 -3.43 -0.78
C TYR A 123 -14.96 -4.70 -0.46
N MET A 124 -16.27 -4.56 -0.23
CA MET A 124 -17.16 -5.69 0.02
C MET A 124 -17.29 -6.60 -1.22
N GLN A 125 -17.33 -6.02 -2.43
CA GLN A 125 -17.29 -6.82 -3.67
C GLN A 125 -16.02 -7.68 -3.76
N GLY A 126 -14.87 -7.17 -3.29
CA GLY A 126 -13.62 -7.91 -3.22
C GLY A 126 -13.71 -9.17 -2.32
N ARG A 127 -14.58 -9.15 -1.29
CA ARG A 127 -14.80 -10.29 -0.39
C ARG A 127 -15.41 -11.52 -1.08
N ALA A 128 -16.04 -11.36 -2.22
CA ALA A 128 -16.50 -12.49 -3.02
C ALA A 128 -15.35 -13.45 -3.42
N ALA A 129 -14.18 -12.90 -3.72
CA ALA A 129 -12.99 -13.69 -4.01
C ALA A 129 -12.51 -14.48 -2.78
N ASP A 130 -12.58 -13.88 -1.59
CA ASP A 130 -12.21 -14.54 -0.32
C ASP A 130 -13.14 -15.71 -0.02
N VAL A 131 -14.47 -15.54 -0.23
CA VAL A 131 -15.46 -16.63 -0.10
C VAL A 131 -15.10 -17.80 -0.99
N ARG A 132 -14.73 -17.53 -2.24
CA ARG A 132 -14.36 -18.58 -3.18
C ARG A 132 -13.05 -19.28 -2.78
N ASP A 133 -12.03 -18.55 -2.34
CA ASP A 133 -10.74 -19.13 -1.89
C ASP A 133 -10.95 -20.05 -0.68
N VAL A 134 -11.70 -19.61 0.33
CA VAL A 134 -12.00 -20.42 1.53
C VAL A 134 -12.80 -21.67 1.17
N SER A 135 -13.80 -21.52 0.30
CA SER A 135 -14.66 -22.65 -0.13
C SER A 135 -13.87 -23.68 -0.95
N GLU A 136 -12.99 -23.23 -1.83
CA GLU A 136 -12.13 -24.11 -2.61
C GLU A 136 -11.20 -24.94 -1.71
N ARG A 137 -10.66 -24.34 -0.65
CA ARG A 137 -9.85 -25.05 0.34
C ARG A 137 -10.62 -26.09 1.11
N LEU A 138 -11.88 -25.80 1.49
CA LEU A 138 -12.75 -26.79 2.08
C LEU A 138 -12.98 -27.97 1.14
N LEU A 139 -13.20 -27.71 -0.15
CA LEU A 139 -13.37 -28.74 -1.17
C LEU A 139 -12.11 -29.59 -1.35
N GLN A 140 -10.94 -28.96 -1.32
CA GLN A 140 -9.65 -29.65 -1.36
C GLN A 140 -9.46 -30.55 -0.14
N ALA A 141 -9.79 -30.06 1.05
CA ALA A 141 -9.72 -30.85 2.29
C ALA A 141 -10.67 -32.07 2.30
N LEU A 142 -11.81 -31.98 1.61
CA LEU A 142 -12.76 -33.09 1.42
C LEU A 142 -12.24 -34.13 0.42
N SER A 143 -11.58 -33.71 -0.64
CA SER A 143 -11.15 -34.58 -1.75
C SER A 143 -9.96 -35.47 -1.41
N SER A 144 -9.31 -35.26 -0.26
CA SER A 144 -8.06 -35.95 0.13
C SER A 144 -6.95 -35.88 -0.96
N GLN A 145 -7.09 -34.94 -1.89
CA GLN A 145 -6.03 -34.66 -2.85
C GLN A 145 -4.98 -33.79 -2.13
N ASN A 146 -3.72 -34.21 -2.26
CA ASN A 146 -2.63 -33.38 -1.75
C ASN A 146 -2.67 -32.01 -2.41
N GLU A 147 -2.41 -30.97 -1.64
CA GLU A 147 -2.22 -29.63 -2.18
C GLU A 147 -1.25 -29.69 -3.34
N THR A 148 -1.63 -29.11 -4.46
CA THR A 148 -0.71 -28.95 -5.60
C THR A 148 0.23 -27.82 -5.28
N VAL A 149 1.25 -28.09 -4.48
CA VAL A 149 2.37 -27.16 -4.32
C VAL A 149 3.06 -27.09 -5.68
N MET A 150 3.14 -25.92 -6.25
CA MET A 150 3.85 -25.70 -7.51
C MET A 150 5.34 -25.99 -7.29
N VAL A 151 5.80 -27.11 -7.80
CA VAL A 151 7.22 -27.47 -7.73
C VAL A 151 7.96 -26.71 -8.83
N MET A 152 8.89 -25.85 -8.43
CA MET A 152 9.76 -25.11 -9.33
C MET A 152 11.16 -25.68 -9.25
N ASP A 153 11.61 -26.38 -10.29
CA ASP A 153 12.96 -26.95 -10.34
C ASP A 153 14.02 -25.88 -10.68
N GLU A 154 13.64 -24.86 -11.44
CA GLU A 154 14.48 -23.75 -11.87
C GLU A 154 13.72 -22.41 -11.70
N PRO A 155 14.40 -21.25 -11.75
CA PRO A 155 13.71 -19.96 -11.76
C PRO A 155 12.82 -19.78 -12.97
N VAL A 156 11.53 -19.40 -12.76
CA VAL A 156 10.49 -19.37 -13.78
C VAL A 156 9.69 -18.06 -13.77
N ILE A 157 9.04 -17.78 -14.88
CA ILE A 157 7.98 -16.78 -15.02
C ILE A 157 6.67 -17.48 -14.73
N ILE A 158 5.97 -17.08 -13.68
CA ILE A 158 4.68 -17.66 -13.31
C ILE A 158 3.57 -17.03 -14.16
N ALA A 159 2.84 -17.88 -14.88
CA ALA A 159 1.65 -17.51 -15.62
C ALA A 159 0.41 -18.08 -14.92
N ALA A 160 -0.65 -17.29 -14.79
CA ALA A 160 -1.91 -17.70 -14.20
C ALA A 160 -3.08 -16.88 -14.75
N ASP A 161 -4.31 -17.33 -14.48
CA ASP A 161 -5.49 -16.50 -14.72
C ASP A 161 -5.47 -15.26 -13.81
N ASP A 162 -5.38 -15.50 -12.52
CA ASP A 162 -5.07 -14.59 -11.41
C ASP A 162 -4.57 -15.45 -10.24
N LEU A 163 -3.83 -14.87 -9.30
CA LEU A 163 -3.34 -15.61 -8.13
C LEU A 163 -4.04 -15.09 -6.87
N VAL A 164 -4.57 -16.02 -6.08
CA VAL A 164 -5.14 -15.70 -4.77
C VAL A 164 -4.05 -15.69 -3.69
N PRO A 165 -4.29 -15.04 -2.53
CA PRO A 165 -3.30 -14.88 -1.46
C PRO A 165 -2.65 -16.20 -1.03
N SER A 166 -3.46 -17.21 -0.90
CA SER A 166 -3.06 -18.53 -0.44
C SER A 166 -2.13 -19.28 -1.41
N GLU A 167 -2.27 -19.02 -2.71
CA GLU A 167 -1.38 -19.56 -3.74
C GLU A 167 -0.04 -18.83 -3.73
N THR A 168 -0.08 -17.50 -3.57
CA THR A 168 1.13 -16.66 -3.60
C THR A 168 2.06 -16.89 -2.42
N VAL A 169 1.55 -17.20 -1.22
CA VAL A 169 2.34 -17.49 -0.03
C VAL A 169 3.06 -18.84 -0.13
N GLN A 170 2.55 -19.77 -0.93
CA GLN A 170 3.15 -21.08 -1.12
C GLN A 170 4.31 -21.08 -2.12
N LEU A 171 4.46 -20.03 -2.93
CA LEU A 171 5.52 -19.95 -3.94
C LEU A 171 6.92 -19.85 -3.31
N ASP A 172 7.89 -20.51 -3.92
CA ASP A 172 9.31 -20.31 -3.61
C ASP A 172 9.79 -19.01 -4.25
N LYS A 173 9.81 -17.93 -3.44
CA LYS A 173 10.12 -16.59 -3.90
C LYS A 173 11.49 -16.43 -4.55
N GLU A 174 12.45 -17.29 -4.23
CA GLU A 174 13.79 -17.25 -4.82
C GLU A 174 13.78 -17.76 -6.27
N LYS A 175 12.75 -18.53 -6.64
CA LYS A 175 12.58 -19.09 -7.98
C LYS A 175 11.54 -18.38 -8.84
N VAL A 176 10.90 -17.31 -8.33
CA VAL A 176 9.98 -16.51 -9.11
C VAL A 176 10.72 -15.35 -9.79
N LEU A 177 10.80 -15.38 -11.12
CA LEU A 177 11.42 -14.31 -11.90
C LEU A 177 10.44 -13.18 -12.21
N SER A 178 9.17 -13.51 -12.43
CA SER A 178 8.13 -12.57 -12.85
C SER A 178 6.75 -13.21 -12.71
N PHE A 179 5.72 -12.34 -12.67
CA PHE A 179 4.33 -12.75 -12.80
C PHE A 179 3.71 -12.20 -14.09
N VAL A 180 2.94 -13.04 -14.76
CA VAL A 180 2.09 -12.68 -15.91
C VAL A 180 0.70 -13.26 -15.71
N THR A 181 -0.36 -12.41 -15.75
CA THR A 181 -1.73 -12.89 -15.52
C THR A 181 -2.69 -12.50 -16.61
N MET A 182 -3.70 -13.36 -16.85
CA MET A 182 -4.78 -13.09 -17.80
C MET A 182 -5.65 -11.95 -17.29
N TYR A 183 -5.98 -11.96 -16.00
CA TYR A 183 -6.83 -10.98 -15.33
C TYR A 183 -6.05 -10.27 -14.23
N GLY A 184 -6.71 -9.38 -13.50
CA GLY A 184 -6.15 -8.66 -12.37
C GLY A 184 -6.16 -7.15 -12.58
N SER A 185 -6.09 -6.45 -11.45
CA SER A 185 -5.98 -5.00 -11.39
C SER A 185 -4.66 -4.57 -10.73
N ALA A 186 -4.36 -3.30 -10.77
CA ALA A 186 -3.18 -2.76 -10.08
C ALA A 186 -3.19 -3.02 -8.55
N ASN A 187 -4.34 -3.35 -8.00
CA ASN A 187 -4.55 -3.67 -6.58
C ASN A 187 -4.77 -5.17 -6.33
N SER A 188 -4.62 -6.04 -7.34
CA SER A 188 -4.71 -7.49 -7.15
C SER A 188 -3.57 -8.00 -6.27
N HIS A 189 -3.77 -9.16 -5.63
CA HIS A 189 -2.74 -9.78 -4.78
C HIS A 189 -1.45 -10.07 -5.54
N THR A 190 -1.55 -10.52 -6.79
CA THR A 190 -0.39 -10.71 -7.67
C THR A 190 0.39 -9.41 -7.88
N ALA A 191 -0.31 -8.30 -8.08
CA ALA A 191 0.31 -6.99 -8.25
C ALA A 191 1.01 -6.52 -6.96
N ILE A 192 0.38 -6.69 -5.81
CA ILE A 192 0.96 -6.35 -4.51
C ILE A 192 2.20 -7.21 -4.25
N LEU A 193 2.13 -8.51 -4.49
CA LEU A 193 3.26 -9.43 -4.30
C LEU A 193 4.45 -9.05 -5.20
N ALA A 194 4.20 -8.78 -6.49
CA ALA A 194 5.25 -8.39 -7.43
C ALA A 194 6.00 -7.12 -6.96
N ARG A 195 5.27 -6.12 -6.46
CA ARG A 195 5.85 -4.91 -5.87
C ARG A 195 6.66 -5.21 -4.62
N THR A 196 6.12 -6.03 -3.72
CA THR A 196 6.82 -6.45 -2.48
C THR A 196 8.11 -7.20 -2.78
N MET A 197 8.10 -8.06 -3.78
CA MET A 197 9.27 -8.82 -4.22
C MET A 197 10.23 -8.01 -5.11
N ASN A 198 9.81 -6.83 -5.59
CA ASN A 198 10.57 -6.00 -6.56
C ASN A 198 10.92 -6.77 -7.85
N ILE A 199 9.98 -7.57 -8.36
CA ILE A 199 10.13 -8.33 -9.60
C ILE A 199 9.18 -7.80 -10.69
N PRO A 200 9.58 -7.88 -11.98
CA PRO A 200 8.73 -7.47 -13.08
C PRO A 200 7.40 -8.22 -13.07
N ALA A 201 6.31 -7.51 -13.40
CA ALA A 201 5.01 -8.16 -13.56
C ALA A 201 4.14 -7.41 -14.56
N VAL A 202 3.40 -8.18 -15.35
CA VAL A 202 2.45 -7.70 -16.35
C VAL A 202 1.13 -8.43 -16.15
N ILE A 203 0.04 -7.68 -15.99
CA ILE A 203 -1.30 -8.21 -15.73
C ILE A 203 -2.28 -7.82 -16.83
N GLY A 204 -3.43 -8.50 -16.87
CA GLY A 204 -4.49 -8.15 -17.81
C GLY A 204 -4.17 -8.51 -19.25
N LEU A 205 -3.43 -9.59 -19.50
CA LEU A 205 -3.11 -10.09 -20.85
C LEU A 205 -4.32 -10.74 -21.55
N GLY A 206 -5.41 -10.99 -20.82
CA GLY A 206 -6.63 -11.61 -21.33
C GLY A 206 -6.38 -13.00 -21.93
N GLU A 207 -7.26 -13.39 -22.83
CA GLU A 207 -7.20 -14.70 -23.55
C GLU A 207 -5.96 -14.85 -24.47
N ALA A 208 -5.17 -13.78 -24.63
CA ALA A 208 -3.92 -13.85 -25.38
C ALA A 208 -2.84 -14.65 -24.62
N LEU A 209 -2.90 -14.73 -23.27
CA LEU A 209 -2.05 -15.60 -22.45
C LEU A 209 -2.65 -17.01 -22.47
N LYS A 210 -1.99 -17.95 -23.11
CA LYS A 210 -2.51 -19.30 -23.32
C LYS A 210 -1.67 -20.33 -22.62
N GLU A 211 -2.30 -21.39 -22.11
CA GLU A 211 -1.59 -22.52 -21.50
C GLU A 211 -0.59 -23.20 -22.44
N GLU A 212 -0.77 -23.12 -23.76
CA GLU A 212 0.19 -23.65 -24.73
C GLU A 212 1.58 -23.00 -24.68
N TYR A 213 1.72 -21.92 -23.91
CA TYR A 213 3.02 -21.26 -23.66
C TYR A 213 3.78 -21.85 -22.47
N ASP A 214 3.19 -22.81 -21.77
CA ASP A 214 3.85 -23.52 -20.68
C ASP A 214 5.16 -24.15 -21.14
N GLY A 215 6.24 -23.96 -20.38
CA GLY A 215 7.59 -24.42 -20.72
C GLY A 215 8.33 -23.62 -21.79
N LYS A 216 7.69 -22.65 -22.47
CA LYS A 216 8.34 -21.80 -23.46
C LYS A 216 9.19 -20.72 -22.81
N VAL A 217 10.26 -20.33 -23.51
CA VAL A 217 11.07 -19.18 -23.11
C VAL A 217 10.30 -17.91 -23.38
N ALA A 218 10.28 -17.01 -22.37
CA ALA A 218 9.65 -15.72 -22.51
C ALA A 218 10.51 -14.60 -21.92
N ILE A 219 10.21 -13.39 -22.35
CA ILE A 219 10.73 -12.15 -21.78
C ILE A 219 9.54 -11.35 -21.27
N VAL A 220 9.61 -10.90 -20.03
CA VAL A 220 8.65 -9.96 -19.44
C VAL A 220 9.32 -8.59 -19.31
N ASP A 221 8.86 -7.63 -20.08
CA ASP A 221 9.23 -6.23 -19.95
C ASP A 221 8.17 -5.51 -19.10
N GLY A 222 8.43 -5.45 -17.80
CA GLY A 222 7.54 -4.79 -16.84
C GLY A 222 7.52 -3.27 -16.98
N VAL A 223 8.45 -2.65 -17.70
CA VAL A 223 8.44 -1.20 -17.97
C VAL A 223 7.40 -0.87 -19.04
N ASP A 224 7.45 -1.61 -20.15
CA ASP A 224 6.59 -1.35 -21.31
C ASP A 224 5.29 -2.18 -21.28
N GLY A 225 5.08 -3.03 -20.27
CA GLY A 225 3.90 -3.89 -20.14
C GLY A 225 3.81 -4.95 -21.23
N LYS A 226 4.96 -5.46 -21.72
CA LYS A 226 5.02 -6.41 -22.82
C LYS A 226 5.59 -7.76 -22.41
N VAL A 227 5.04 -8.83 -23.02
CA VAL A 227 5.54 -10.18 -22.84
C VAL A 227 5.84 -10.76 -24.23
N TYR A 228 7.08 -11.20 -24.41
CA TYR A 228 7.53 -11.82 -25.66
C TYR A 228 7.69 -13.32 -25.45
N ILE A 229 6.90 -14.11 -26.17
CA ILE A 229 6.93 -15.59 -26.15
C ILE A 229 7.78 -16.07 -27.33
N ASP A 230 8.67 -17.03 -27.10
CA ASP A 230 9.64 -17.53 -28.09
C ASP A 230 10.35 -16.36 -28.81
N PRO A 231 11.06 -15.47 -28.07
CA PRO A 231 11.71 -14.29 -28.63
C PRO A 231 12.76 -14.67 -29.68
N ASP A 232 12.86 -13.84 -30.72
CA ASP A 232 13.96 -14.00 -31.67
C ASP A 232 15.30 -13.54 -31.09
N GLU A 233 16.39 -13.83 -31.80
CA GLU A 233 17.76 -13.54 -31.32
C GLU A 233 18.00 -12.04 -31.13
N GLU A 234 17.41 -11.18 -31.95
CA GLU A 234 17.58 -9.73 -31.86
C GLU A 234 16.86 -9.18 -30.62
N THR A 235 15.62 -9.57 -30.40
CA THR A 235 14.83 -9.20 -29.21
C THR A 235 15.48 -9.74 -27.94
N MET A 236 15.93 -11.00 -27.95
CA MET A 236 16.63 -11.59 -26.83
C MET A 236 17.90 -10.80 -26.47
N ALA A 237 18.75 -10.51 -27.46
CA ALA A 237 19.99 -9.76 -27.22
C ALA A 237 19.74 -8.34 -26.71
N SER A 238 18.74 -7.65 -27.26
CA SER A 238 18.33 -6.32 -26.81
C SER A 238 17.85 -6.33 -25.36
N MET A 239 16.99 -7.28 -25.00
CA MET A 239 16.41 -7.36 -23.65
C MET A 239 17.41 -7.87 -22.61
N GLN A 240 18.32 -8.75 -22.98
CA GLN A 240 19.45 -9.13 -22.11
C GLN A 240 20.35 -7.92 -21.79
N LYS A 241 20.59 -7.05 -22.78
CA LYS A 241 21.35 -5.83 -22.56
C LYS A 241 20.61 -4.86 -21.63
N LYS A 242 19.27 -4.72 -21.79
CA LYS A 242 18.41 -3.92 -20.90
C LYS A 242 18.46 -4.49 -19.47
N GLN A 243 18.26 -5.80 -19.31
CA GLN A 243 18.31 -6.50 -18.01
C GLN A 243 19.65 -6.33 -17.31
N LYS A 244 20.77 -6.50 -18.05
CA LYS A 244 22.10 -6.33 -17.49
C LYS A 244 22.35 -4.91 -17.01
N LYS A 245 21.91 -3.90 -17.79
CA LYS A 245 22.00 -2.49 -17.40
C LYS A 245 21.19 -2.20 -16.14
N ASP A 246 19.99 -2.74 -16.04
CA ASP A 246 19.15 -2.57 -14.85
C ASP A 246 19.78 -3.22 -13.62
N GLN A 247 20.39 -4.40 -13.79
CA GLN A 247 21.08 -5.09 -12.70
C GLN A 247 22.34 -4.35 -12.27
N GLU A 248 23.16 -3.88 -13.21
CA GLU A 248 24.34 -3.04 -12.92
C GLU A 248 23.94 -1.76 -12.17
N GLN A 249 22.82 -1.15 -12.56
CA GLN A 249 22.29 0.02 -11.87
C GLN A 249 21.82 -0.31 -10.45
N LYS A 250 21.11 -1.43 -10.24
CA LYS A 250 20.71 -1.90 -8.90
C LYS A 250 21.92 -2.18 -8.00
N GLU A 251 22.96 -2.82 -8.54
CA GLU A 251 24.22 -3.09 -7.82
C GLU A 251 24.93 -1.79 -7.45
N LEU A 252 24.99 -0.83 -8.38
CA LEU A 252 25.56 0.50 -8.11
C LEU A 252 24.79 1.22 -7.00
N LEU A 253 23.45 1.19 -7.04
CA LEU A 253 22.62 1.79 -5.99
C LEU A 253 22.84 1.10 -4.64
N ASN A 254 22.99 -0.23 -4.62
CA ASN A 254 23.31 -0.95 -3.38
C ASN A 254 24.67 -0.55 -2.79
N GLN A 255 25.66 -0.20 -3.63
CA GLN A 255 26.95 0.30 -3.17
C GLN A 255 26.88 1.70 -2.54
N LEU A 256 25.78 2.43 -2.75
CA LEU A 256 25.54 3.74 -2.13
C LEU A 256 25.00 3.63 -0.71
N LYS A 257 24.50 2.47 -0.29
CA LYS A 257 24.02 2.25 1.09
C LYS A 257 25.15 2.52 2.09
N GLY A 258 24.82 3.18 3.18
CA GLY A 258 25.76 3.61 4.20
C GLY A 258 26.63 4.81 3.83
N LYS A 259 26.45 5.39 2.64
CA LYS A 259 27.16 6.61 2.24
C LYS A 259 26.30 7.84 2.46
N GLU A 260 26.94 8.95 2.81
CA GLU A 260 26.25 10.24 2.88
C GLU A 260 25.71 10.66 1.50
N ASN A 261 24.50 11.20 1.47
CA ASN A 261 23.90 11.78 0.27
C ASN A 261 24.48 13.18 0.04
N VAL A 262 25.51 13.24 -0.79
CA VAL A 262 26.26 14.47 -1.07
C VAL A 262 26.32 14.70 -2.57
N THR A 263 26.07 15.91 -3.02
CA THR A 263 26.26 16.30 -4.42
C THR A 263 27.75 16.33 -4.78
N LYS A 264 28.05 16.38 -6.08
CA LYS A 264 29.43 16.57 -6.55
C LYS A 264 30.08 17.87 -6.06
N SER A 265 29.28 18.87 -5.70
CA SER A 265 29.73 20.14 -5.10
C SER A 265 29.91 20.08 -3.59
N GLY A 266 29.61 18.96 -2.93
CA GLY A 266 29.72 18.79 -1.48
C GLY A 266 28.48 19.20 -0.68
N GLN A 267 27.37 19.54 -1.33
CA GLN A 267 26.12 19.86 -0.64
C GLN A 267 25.48 18.56 -0.13
N LYS A 268 25.17 18.50 1.17
CA LYS A 268 24.38 17.41 1.76
C LYS A 268 22.92 17.59 1.43
N VAL A 269 22.25 16.48 1.13
CA VAL A 269 20.81 16.42 0.88
C VAL A 269 20.22 15.26 1.68
N ASN A 270 19.15 15.51 2.39
CA ASN A 270 18.46 14.44 3.09
C ASN A 270 17.57 13.68 2.11
N VAL A 271 17.74 12.36 2.06
CA VAL A 271 16.85 11.47 1.30
C VAL A 271 16.12 10.61 2.29
N TYR A 272 14.82 10.87 2.40
CA TYR A 272 13.93 10.21 3.35
C TYR A 272 12.90 9.36 2.62
N ALA A 273 12.18 8.54 3.35
CA ALA A 273 11.14 7.69 2.80
C ALA A 273 9.75 8.22 3.15
N ASN A 274 8.79 8.02 2.24
CA ASN A 274 7.37 8.14 2.52
C ASN A 274 6.83 6.78 2.94
N ILE A 275 6.05 6.73 4.01
CA ILE A 275 5.39 5.51 4.46
C ILE A 275 3.90 5.71 4.69
N GLY A 276 3.13 4.64 4.45
CA GLY A 276 1.69 4.61 4.64
C GLY A 276 1.26 3.82 5.87
N ASN A 277 2.10 2.92 6.37
CA ASN A 277 1.80 2.06 7.52
C ASN A 277 3.08 1.63 8.26
N LEU A 278 2.90 0.89 9.37
CA LEU A 278 4.02 0.43 10.19
C LEU A 278 4.90 -0.63 9.49
N ALA A 279 4.33 -1.44 8.61
CA ALA A 279 5.06 -2.50 7.91
C ALA A 279 6.13 -1.94 6.95
N ASP A 280 5.93 -0.73 6.44
CA ASP A 280 6.88 -0.07 5.53
C ASP A 280 8.22 0.27 6.20
N VAL A 281 8.28 0.39 7.54
CA VAL A 281 9.50 0.78 8.28
C VAL A 281 10.65 -0.19 8.04
N GLY A 282 10.36 -1.47 7.89
CA GLY A 282 11.36 -2.48 7.54
C GLY A 282 12.04 -2.19 6.19
N ALA A 283 11.26 -1.80 5.18
CA ALA A 283 11.76 -1.40 3.87
C ALA A 283 12.59 -0.11 3.92
N VAL A 284 12.17 0.86 4.74
CA VAL A 284 12.91 2.11 4.98
C VAL A 284 14.33 1.81 5.48
N LEU A 285 14.46 0.96 6.48
CA LEU A 285 15.76 0.57 7.05
C LEU A 285 16.58 -0.26 6.07
N LYS A 286 15.97 -1.24 5.39
CA LYS A 286 16.62 -2.08 4.38
C LYS A 286 17.21 -1.26 3.23
N ASN A 287 16.57 -0.17 2.86
CA ASN A 287 17.02 0.73 1.80
C ASN A 287 17.88 1.90 2.30
N ASP A 288 18.20 1.92 3.59
CA ASP A 288 19.08 2.92 4.23
C ASP A 288 18.60 4.36 4.05
N ALA A 289 17.30 4.59 4.12
CA ALA A 289 16.77 5.95 4.12
C ALA A 289 17.31 6.74 5.33
N GLY A 290 17.59 8.02 5.12
CA GLY A 290 18.10 8.91 6.17
C GLY A 290 17.09 9.19 7.28
N GLY A 291 15.80 9.00 6.99
CA GLY A 291 14.68 9.21 7.90
C GLY A 291 13.35 8.88 7.22
N ILE A 292 12.26 9.22 7.87
CA ILE A 292 10.91 9.22 7.32
C ILE A 292 10.48 10.68 7.15
N GLY A 293 10.30 11.12 5.90
CA GLY A 293 9.90 12.50 5.58
C GLY A 293 8.39 12.69 5.51
N LEU A 294 7.65 11.60 5.35
CA LEU A 294 6.20 11.59 5.44
C LEU A 294 5.70 10.25 5.99
N PHE A 295 5.20 10.27 7.21
CA PHE A 295 4.37 9.22 7.74
C PHE A 295 2.90 9.65 7.67
N ARG A 296 2.13 8.97 6.84
CA ARG A 296 0.70 9.25 6.63
C ARG A 296 -0.10 8.60 7.76
N SER A 297 -0.49 9.39 8.77
CA SER A 297 -1.19 8.86 9.94
C SER A 297 -2.64 8.45 9.67
N GLU A 298 -3.18 8.75 8.49
CA GLU A 298 -4.57 8.48 8.13
C GLU A 298 -4.93 7.01 8.16
N PHE A 299 -3.98 6.11 7.88
CA PHE A 299 -4.25 4.67 7.92
C PHE A 299 -4.78 4.21 9.28
N LEU A 300 -4.31 4.82 10.38
CA LEU A 300 -4.83 4.51 11.73
C LEU A 300 -6.33 4.77 11.87
N TYR A 301 -6.82 5.74 11.12
CA TYR A 301 -8.24 6.09 11.11
C TYR A 301 -9.02 5.26 10.08
N LEU A 302 -8.39 4.93 8.94
CA LEU A 302 -9.02 4.16 7.86
C LEU A 302 -9.19 2.67 8.22
N GLU A 303 -8.30 2.13 9.04
CA GLU A 303 -8.30 0.74 9.50
C GLU A 303 -9.10 0.55 10.80
N SER A 304 -9.73 1.60 11.33
CA SER A 304 -10.49 1.56 12.58
C SER A 304 -11.98 1.80 12.35
N ASP A 305 -12.82 1.11 13.12
CA ASP A 305 -14.27 1.30 13.11
C ASP A 305 -14.73 2.51 13.96
N THR A 306 -13.82 3.07 14.75
CA THR A 306 -14.05 4.22 15.64
C THR A 306 -12.84 5.12 15.65
N TYR A 307 -12.95 6.33 16.25
CA TYR A 307 -11.78 7.19 16.44
C TYR A 307 -10.69 6.46 17.19
N PRO A 308 -9.46 6.35 16.63
CA PRO A 308 -8.33 5.74 17.32
C PRO A 308 -8.04 6.46 18.64
N THR A 309 -7.94 5.71 19.72
CA THR A 309 -7.62 6.26 21.04
C THR A 309 -6.20 6.82 21.10
N GLU A 310 -5.90 7.64 22.10
CA GLU A 310 -4.55 8.13 22.36
C GLU A 310 -3.54 6.98 22.50
N GLU A 311 -3.91 5.89 23.21
CA GLU A 311 -3.03 4.74 23.42
C GLU A 311 -2.76 3.97 22.13
N GLN A 312 -3.76 3.76 21.30
CA GLN A 312 -3.57 3.10 20.00
C GLN A 312 -2.62 3.90 19.09
N GLN A 313 -2.84 5.21 18.97
CA GLN A 313 -1.97 6.09 18.21
C GLN A 313 -0.56 6.15 18.79
N PHE A 314 -0.44 6.30 20.12
CA PHE A 314 0.83 6.33 20.83
C PHE A 314 1.65 5.05 20.60
N ALA A 315 1.02 3.87 20.68
CA ALA A 315 1.70 2.60 20.46
C ALA A 315 2.36 2.54 19.07
N VAL A 316 1.65 2.97 18.03
CA VAL A 316 2.17 3.00 16.65
C VAL A 316 3.30 4.02 16.51
N TYR A 317 3.09 5.27 16.92
CA TYR A 317 4.10 6.33 16.78
C TYR A 317 5.37 6.02 17.58
N LYS A 318 5.22 5.48 18.79
CA LYS A 318 6.33 5.01 19.60
C LYS A 318 7.12 3.90 18.90
N LYS A 319 6.41 2.90 18.36
CA LYS A 319 7.04 1.77 17.66
C LYS A 319 7.87 2.24 16.48
N VAL A 320 7.33 3.17 15.67
CA VAL A 320 8.08 3.76 14.55
C VAL A 320 9.31 4.52 15.05
N ALA A 321 9.15 5.37 16.08
CA ALA A 321 10.24 6.18 16.61
C ALA A 321 11.39 5.31 17.16
N GLU A 322 11.07 4.26 17.93
CA GLU A 322 12.04 3.30 18.45
C GLU A 322 12.74 2.53 17.33
N THR A 323 11.97 2.03 16.35
CA THR A 323 12.50 1.24 15.23
C THR A 323 13.45 2.07 14.36
N MET A 324 13.16 3.36 14.17
CA MET A 324 14.03 4.28 13.41
C MET A 324 15.32 4.67 14.13
N ALA A 325 15.49 4.27 15.40
CA ALA A 325 16.75 4.35 16.15
C ALA A 325 17.45 5.72 16.09
N GLY A 326 16.72 6.80 16.31
CA GLY A 326 17.21 8.18 16.31
C GLY A 326 17.24 8.88 14.94
N LYS A 327 16.90 8.20 13.86
CA LYS A 327 16.63 8.84 12.57
C LYS A 327 15.34 9.66 12.67
N LYS A 328 15.27 10.78 11.96
CA LYS A 328 14.09 11.68 11.96
C LYS A 328 12.85 10.98 11.41
N VAL A 329 11.70 11.22 12.06
CA VAL A 329 10.38 10.75 11.63
C VAL A 329 9.44 11.93 11.61
N ILE A 330 8.99 12.33 10.43
CA ILE A 330 8.02 13.41 10.24
C ILE A 330 6.64 12.76 10.11
N ILE A 331 5.77 13.05 11.07
CA ILE A 331 4.42 12.51 11.10
C ILE A 331 3.43 13.60 10.71
N ARG A 332 2.68 13.36 9.64
CA ARG A 332 1.60 14.23 9.23
C ARG A 332 0.37 14.00 10.11
N THR A 333 -0.20 15.07 10.63
CA THR A 333 -1.49 14.97 11.33
C THR A 333 -2.60 14.61 10.36
N LEU A 334 -3.77 14.28 10.90
CA LEU A 334 -4.94 13.84 10.15
C LEU A 334 -5.16 14.59 8.83
N ASP A 335 -5.21 13.82 7.72
CA ASP A 335 -5.54 14.33 6.38
C ASP A 335 -6.67 13.48 5.76
N ILE A 336 -7.85 13.50 6.39
CA ILE A 336 -9.08 12.87 5.95
C ILE A 336 -10.06 13.95 5.50
N GLY A 337 -10.86 13.64 4.49
CA GLY A 337 -11.94 14.45 3.96
C GLY A 337 -13.08 13.57 3.45
N ALA A 338 -14.11 14.16 2.86
CA ALA A 338 -15.27 13.45 2.33
C ALA A 338 -14.97 12.55 1.11
N ASP A 339 -13.76 12.63 0.57
CA ASP A 339 -13.21 11.75 -0.46
C ASP A 339 -12.79 10.37 0.07
N LYS A 340 -12.62 10.25 1.39
CA LYS A 340 -12.29 9.00 2.09
C LYS A 340 -13.48 8.60 2.94
N GLN A 341 -14.11 7.48 2.64
CA GLN A 341 -15.27 7.00 3.37
C GLN A 341 -14.83 6.47 4.74
N VAL A 342 -15.08 7.26 5.76
CA VAL A 342 -14.89 6.91 7.16
C VAL A 342 -16.17 7.26 7.92
N ASP A 343 -17.08 6.30 8.03
CA ASP A 343 -18.45 6.49 8.48
C ASP A 343 -18.58 7.15 9.87
N TYR A 344 -17.68 6.80 10.79
CA TYR A 344 -17.72 7.36 12.15
C TYR A 344 -17.32 8.84 12.22
N PHE A 345 -16.68 9.41 11.17
CA PHE A 345 -16.47 10.85 11.07
C PHE A 345 -17.76 11.62 10.81
N LYS A 346 -18.76 10.96 10.23
CA LYS A 346 -20.06 11.54 9.87
C LYS A 346 -19.89 12.85 9.08
N LEU A 347 -19.03 12.79 8.06
CA LEU A 347 -18.83 13.90 7.15
C LEU A 347 -19.97 13.95 6.13
N ASP A 348 -20.49 15.15 5.89
CA ASP A 348 -21.47 15.35 4.85
C ASP A 348 -20.86 15.07 3.46
N LYS A 349 -21.68 14.57 2.53
CA LYS A 349 -21.25 14.43 1.14
C LYS A 349 -21.06 15.83 0.53
N GLU A 350 -19.89 16.04 -0.04
CA GLU A 350 -19.51 17.31 -0.68
C GLU A 350 -19.37 17.12 -2.20
N ASP A 351 -19.75 18.14 -2.97
CA ASP A 351 -19.58 18.14 -4.43
C ASP A 351 -18.11 18.22 -4.84
N ASN A 352 -17.28 18.88 -4.00
CA ASN A 352 -15.85 19.07 -4.23
C ASN A 352 -15.04 18.72 -2.97
N PRO A 353 -14.90 17.43 -2.60
CA PRO A 353 -14.26 17.02 -1.35
C PRO A 353 -12.83 17.53 -1.17
N ALA A 354 -12.07 17.63 -2.27
CA ALA A 354 -10.70 18.15 -2.23
C ALA A 354 -10.62 19.63 -1.78
N LEU A 355 -11.67 20.40 -2.01
CA LEU A 355 -11.81 21.81 -1.61
C LEU A 355 -12.61 21.98 -0.30
N GLY A 356 -13.10 20.90 0.26
CA GLY A 356 -14.11 20.85 1.31
C GLY A 356 -13.55 20.82 2.74
N TYR A 357 -14.36 20.23 3.61
CA TYR A 357 -14.08 20.06 5.04
C TYR A 357 -13.17 18.87 5.29
N ARG A 358 -11.87 19.12 5.30
CA ARG A 358 -10.83 18.10 5.41
C ARG A 358 -9.63 18.55 6.24
N ALA A 359 -8.81 17.59 6.64
CA ALA A 359 -7.50 17.79 7.24
C ALA A 359 -7.51 18.75 8.43
N ILE A 360 -6.66 19.79 8.39
CA ILE A 360 -6.57 20.78 9.49
C ILE A 360 -7.91 21.49 9.77
N ARG A 361 -8.80 21.60 8.79
CA ARG A 361 -10.13 22.20 8.98
C ARG A 361 -10.96 21.37 9.96
N ILE A 362 -10.89 20.03 9.85
CA ILE A 362 -11.50 19.12 10.82
C ILE A 362 -10.81 19.28 12.18
N CYS A 363 -9.49 19.26 12.22
CA CYS A 363 -8.71 19.35 13.44
C CYS A 363 -9.01 20.62 14.25
N LEU A 364 -9.17 21.77 13.60
CA LEU A 364 -9.44 23.05 14.26
C LEU A 364 -10.90 23.21 14.72
N THR A 365 -11.83 22.51 14.08
CA THR A 365 -13.26 22.57 14.44
C THR A 365 -13.70 21.42 15.34
N ARG A 366 -12.92 20.35 15.42
CA ARG A 366 -13.09 19.21 16.33
C ARG A 366 -11.81 18.99 17.15
N PRO A 367 -11.50 19.92 18.06
CA PRO A 367 -10.21 19.93 18.78
C PRO A 367 -9.98 18.70 19.64
N GLU A 368 -11.02 17.97 20.04
CA GLU A 368 -10.91 16.73 20.78
C GLU A 368 -10.18 15.63 19.97
N ILE A 369 -10.46 15.51 18.67
CA ILE A 369 -9.77 14.56 17.78
C ILE A 369 -8.31 14.99 17.64
N PHE A 370 -8.09 16.27 17.40
CA PHE A 370 -6.76 16.82 17.19
C PHE A 370 -5.88 16.71 18.43
N LYS A 371 -6.41 17.04 19.62
CA LYS A 371 -5.69 16.90 20.89
C LYS A 371 -5.30 15.45 21.16
N THR A 372 -6.21 14.50 20.91
CA THR A 372 -5.91 13.05 21.06
C THR A 372 -4.69 12.66 20.23
N GLN A 373 -4.62 13.08 18.97
CA GLN A 373 -3.49 12.81 18.09
C GLN A 373 -2.21 13.52 18.57
N LEU A 374 -2.29 14.80 18.91
CA LEU A 374 -1.13 15.57 19.40
C LEU A 374 -0.58 14.99 20.70
N ARG A 375 -1.41 14.58 21.65
CA ARG A 375 -0.99 13.94 22.89
C ARG A 375 -0.20 12.67 22.61
N ALA A 376 -0.71 11.81 21.73
CA ALA A 376 -0.02 10.59 21.30
C ALA A 376 1.34 10.89 20.65
N LEU A 377 1.40 11.89 19.76
CA LEU A 377 2.64 12.31 19.07
C LEU A 377 3.68 12.86 20.06
N TYR A 378 3.27 13.76 20.98
CA TYR A 378 4.18 14.28 21.99
C TYR A 378 4.69 13.20 22.95
N ARG A 379 3.84 12.30 23.43
CA ARG A 379 4.27 11.15 24.25
C ARG A 379 5.26 10.27 23.50
N ALA A 380 5.00 10.00 22.22
CA ALA A 380 5.91 9.20 21.39
C ALA A 380 7.26 9.89 21.14
N SER A 381 7.34 11.22 21.20
CA SER A 381 8.59 11.96 21.02
C SER A 381 9.65 11.66 22.07
N ALA A 382 9.27 11.12 23.24
CA ALA A 382 10.22 10.66 24.24
C ALA A 382 11.06 9.46 23.78
N TYR A 383 10.63 8.74 22.74
CA TYR A 383 11.22 7.49 22.27
C TYR A 383 12.03 7.62 20.97
N GLY A 384 12.04 8.79 20.34
CA GLY A 384 12.80 9.03 19.13
C GLY A 384 12.66 10.46 18.60
N GLN A 385 13.23 10.72 17.44
CA GLN A 385 13.24 12.04 16.82
C GLN A 385 12.00 12.26 15.97
N ILE A 386 10.88 12.64 16.60
CA ILE A 386 9.63 12.95 15.94
C ILE A 386 9.57 14.45 15.60
N SER A 387 9.08 14.76 14.40
CA SER A 387 8.63 16.08 13.97
C SER A 387 7.16 15.99 13.54
N ILE A 388 6.37 17.02 13.78
CA ILE A 388 4.93 17.05 13.47
C ILE A 388 4.69 17.98 12.29
N MET A 389 3.93 17.52 11.30
CA MET A 389 3.62 18.26 10.09
C MET A 389 2.10 18.43 9.93
N PHE A 390 1.65 19.66 9.67
CA PHE A 390 0.23 20.01 9.52
C PHE A 390 -0.13 20.20 8.05
N PRO A 391 -1.11 19.43 7.52
CA PRO A 391 -1.56 19.51 6.13
C PRO A 391 -2.55 20.66 5.90
N MET A 392 -2.76 21.02 4.63
CA MET A 392 -3.82 21.91 4.15
C MET A 392 -3.85 23.31 4.76
N ILE A 393 -2.69 23.83 5.13
CA ILE A 393 -2.55 25.20 5.68
C ILE A 393 -2.75 26.23 4.57
N ILE A 394 -3.49 27.29 4.91
CA ILE A 394 -3.73 28.44 4.01
C ILE A 394 -3.41 29.78 4.65
N SER A 395 -3.18 29.85 5.96
CA SER A 395 -2.98 31.14 6.66
C SER A 395 -2.10 31.02 7.91
N VAL A 396 -1.51 32.15 8.29
CA VAL A 396 -0.78 32.30 9.56
C VAL A 396 -1.71 32.15 10.77
N ALA A 397 -2.97 32.53 10.64
CA ALA A 397 -3.95 32.41 11.72
C ALA A 397 -4.21 30.96 12.11
N GLU A 398 -4.27 30.05 11.13
CA GLU A 398 -4.38 28.60 11.38
C GLU A 398 -3.17 28.10 12.16
N VAL A 399 -1.95 28.46 11.74
CA VAL A 399 -0.72 28.04 12.43
C VAL A 399 -0.68 28.53 13.87
N LYS A 400 -1.08 29.78 14.12
CA LYS A 400 -1.17 30.31 15.48
C LYS A 400 -2.17 29.54 16.32
N LYS A 401 -3.33 29.20 15.75
CA LYS A 401 -4.34 28.40 16.45
C LYS A 401 -3.86 26.98 16.76
N ILE A 402 -3.13 26.36 15.83
CA ILE A 402 -2.47 25.07 16.06
C ILE A 402 -1.50 25.16 17.24
N LYS A 403 -0.64 26.19 17.27
CA LYS A 403 0.34 26.40 18.34
C LYS A 403 -0.32 26.60 19.71
N GLU A 404 -1.47 27.29 19.78
CA GLU A 404 -2.26 27.41 21.00
C GLU A 404 -2.70 26.03 21.52
N ILE A 405 -3.26 25.18 20.62
CA ILE A 405 -3.69 23.83 20.98
C ILE A 405 -2.51 22.95 21.39
N VAL A 406 -1.37 23.08 20.69
CA VAL A 406 -0.12 22.38 21.06
C VAL A 406 0.32 22.74 22.48
N GLU A 407 0.33 24.01 22.84
CA GLU A 407 0.71 24.44 24.20
C GLU A 407 -0.29 23.97 25.26
N GLU A 408 -1.59 23.92 24.95
CA GLU A 408 -2.59 23.30 25.84
C GLU A 408 -2.26 21.82 26.07
N VAL A 409 -1.98 21.05 25.00
CA VAL A 409 -1.60 19.62 25.09
C VAL A 409 -0.33 19.44 25.92
N LYS A 410 0.70 20.24 25.69
CA LYS A 410 1.95 20.17 26.47
C LYS A 410 1.70 20.46 27.96
N ALA A 411 0.84 21.46 28.25
CA ALA A 411 0.48 21.77 29.64
C ALA A 411 -0.27 20.63 30.32
N GLU A 412 -1.19 19.95 29.61
CA GLU A 412 -1.88 18.77 30.10
C GLU A 412 -0.88 17.63 30.41
N LEU A 413 0.00 17.29 29.47
CA LEU A 413 1.00 16.24 29.63
C LEU A 413 1.99 16.54 30.77
N ARG A 414 2.42 17.81 30.94
CA ARG A 414 3.25 18.22 32.09
C ARG A 414 2.53 17.99 33.43
N THR A 415 1.24 18.31 33.49
CA THR A 415 0.42 18.15 34.68
C THR A 415 0.26 16.67 35.05
N GLU A 416 0.14 15.81 34.07
CA GLU A 416 0.05 14.35 34.22
C GLU A 416 1.40 13.68 34.52
N GLY A 417 2.51 14.41 34.37
CA GLY A 417 3.87 13.86 34.50
C GLY A 417 4.29 12.92 33.37
N ALA A 418 3.63 13.02 32.21
CA ALA A 418 3.98 12.23 31.04
C ALA A 418 5.32 12.67 30.44
N ALA A 419 6.15 11.71 30.05
CA ALA A 419 7.42 12.01 29.37
C ALA A 419 7.17 12.41 27.92
N PHE A 420 7.75 13.53 27.50
CA PHE A 420 7.75 14.00 26.11
C PHE A 420 8.90 14.98 25.87
N ARG A 421 9.20 15.30 24.62
CA ARG A 421 10.19 16.31 24.23
C ARG A 421 9.53 17.66 24.05
N GLU A 422 10.10 18.69 24.67
CA GLU A 422 9.63 20.09 24.51
C GLU A 422 9.98 20.69 23.14
N ASP A 423 11.07 20.20 22.54
CA ASP A 423 11.70 20.72 21.32
C ASP A 423 11.27 19.96 20.05
N VAL A 424 10.05 19.42 20.03
CA VAL A 424 9.49 18.79 18.83
C VAL A 424 9.33 19.85 17.73
N GLU A 425 9.95 19.61 16.55
CA GLU A 425 9.78 20.50 15.41
C GLU A 425 8.35 20.48 14.89
N LEU A 426 7.79 21.66 14.65
CA LEU A 426 6.47 21.85 14.06
C LEU A 426 6.62 22.41 12.65
N GLY A 427 6.20 21.67 11.65
CA GLY A 427 6.22 22.07 10.25
C GLY A 427 4.85 22.09 9.61
N ILE A 428 4.78 22.62 8.41
CA ILE A 428 3.56 22.66 7.62
C ILE A 428 3.80 22.09 6.23
N MET A 429 2.73 21.54 5.67
CA MET A 429 2.71 21.17 4.28
C MET A 429 2.42 22.37 3.39
N ILE A 430 3.30 22.66 2.45
CA ILE A 430 3.08 23.68 1.41
C ILE A 430 2.45 22.95 0.22
N GLU A 431 1.13 22.99 0.17
CA GLU A 431 0.35 22.26 -0.83
C GLU A 431 -0.84 23.04 -1.39
N THR A 432 -0.99 24.28 -0.93
CA THR A 432 -1.99 25.21 -1.47
C THR A 432 -1.30 26.45 -2.03
N PRO A 433 -1.80 27.01 -3.15
CA PRO A 433 -1.29 28.30 -3.65
C PRO A 433 -1.34 29.43 -2.61
N ALA A 434 -2.34 29.41 -1.74
CA ALA A 434 -2.46 30.39 -0.65
C ALA A 434 -1.26 30.30 0.31
N ALA A 435 -0.87 29.10 0.74
CA ALA A 435 0.29 28.92 1.60
C ALA A 435 1.58 29.40 0.93
N VAL A 436 1.76 29.15 -0.37
CA VAL A 436 2.92 29.66 -1.13
C VAL A 436 2.97 31.18 -1.11
N MET A 437 1.85 31.83 -1.36
CA MET A 437 1.79 33.30 -1.43
C MET A 437 2.10 34.00 -0.10
N VAL A 438 1.82 33.35 1.03
CA VAL A 438 2.11 33.87 2.38
C VAL A 438 3.23 33.07 3.07
N SER A 439 4.04 32.38 2.29
CA SER A 439 5.06 31.44 2.81
C SER A 439 6.11 32.12 3.69
N ARG A 440 6.46 33.37 3.41
CA ARG A 440 7.43 34.09 4.23
C ARG A 440 6.91 34.37 5.65
N GLU A 441 5.64 34.75 5.77
CA GLU A 441 5.00 34.96 7.07
C GLU A 441 4.82 33.62 7.80
N LEU A 442 4.47 32.55 7.07
CA LEU A 442 4.37 31.20 7.62
C LEU A 442 5.71 30.67 8.13
N ALA A 443 6.81 30.94 7.42
CA ALA A 443 8.15 30.50 7.82
C ALA A 443 8.61 31.06 9.18
N LYS A 444 8.09 32.20 9.60
CA LYS A 444 8.36 32.80 10.93
C LYS A 444 7.68 32.02 12.06
N GLU A 445 6.64 31.28 11.76
CA GLU A 445 5.82 30.59 12.75
C GLU A 445 6.14 29.11 12.92
N VAL A 446 6.88 28.50 11.99
CA VAL A 446 7.16 27.07 11.97
C VAL A 446 8.65 26.76 11.86
N ASP A 447 9.03 25.52 12.04
CA ASP A 447 10.43 25.06 12.00
C ASP A 447 10.85 24.58 10.61
N PHE A 448 9.91 24.09 9.81
CA PHE A 448 10.17 23.61 8.46
C PHE A 448 8.95 23.65 7.55
N PHE A 449 9.23 23.52 6.26
CA PHE A 449 8.24 23.29 5.21
C PHE A 449 8.46 21.91 4.57
N SER A 450 7.36 21.28 4.16
CA SER A 450 7.40 20.12 3.27
C SER A 450 6.40 20.34 2.14
N VAL A 451 6.87 20.26 0.89
CA VAL A 451 6.01 20.55 -0.26
C VAL A 451 5.22 19.29 -0.65
N GLY A 452 3.90 19.37 -0.54
CA GLY A 452 2.97 18.34 -1.03
C GLY A 452 2.68 18.57 -2.51
N THR A 453 3.54 18.09 -3.40
CA THR A 453 3.51 18.44 -4.82
C THR A 453 2.25 18.00 -5.54
N ASN A 454 1.62 16.91 -5.13
CA ASN A 454 0.40 16.40 -5.76
C ASN A 454 -0.78 17.36 -5.56
N ASP A 455 -1.04 17.77 -4.32
CA ASP A 455 -2.10 18.72 -4.00
C ASP A 455 -1.75 20.14 -4.49
N LEU A 456 -0.48 20.56 -4.40
CA LEU A 456 -0.04 21.82 -4.96
C LEU A 456 -0.30 21.89 -6.47
N THR A 457 -0.02 20.85 -7.21
CA THR A 457 -0.30 20.76 -8.65
C THR A 457 -1.80 20.83 -8.91
N GLN A 458 -2.59 20.01 -8.21
CA GLN A 458 -4.05 19.96 -8.33
C GLN A 458 -4.68 21.34 -8.13
N TYR A 459 -4.31 22.03 -7.05
CA TYR A 459 -4.90 23.35 -6.74
C TYR A 459 -4.35 24.48 -7.62
N THR A 460 -3.09 24.40 -8.04
CA THR A 460 -2.49 25.39 -8.93
C THR A 460 -3.09 25.35 -10.32
N LEU A 461 -3.29 24.13 -10.86
CA LEU A 461 -3.83 23.93 -12.19
C LEU A 461 -5.37 23.85 -12.21
N ALA A 462 -6.02 23.82 -11.05
CA ALA A 462 -7.45 23.62 -10.89
C ALA A 462 -7.95 22.34 -11.58
N ILE A 463 -7.20 21.26 -11.44
CA ILE A 463 -7.47 19.96 -12.06
C ILE A 463 -7.60 18.91 -10.97
N ASP A 464 -8.71 18.17 -10.99
CA ASP A 464 -8.88 16.99 -10.14
C ASP A 464 -8.02 15.83 -10.67
N ARG A 465 -6.96 15.48 -9.92
CA ARG A 465 -6.01 14.41 -10.28
C ARG A 465 -6.63 13.01 -10.31
N GLN A 466 -7.80 12.82 -9.70
CA GLN A 466 -8.51 11.54 -9.70
C GLN A 466 -9.41 11.39 -10.94
N ASN A 467 -9.65 12.46 -11.68
CA ASN A 467 -10.47 12.43 -12.87
C ASN A 467 -9.67 11.98 -14.10
N GLN A 468 -9.82 10.74 -14.50
CA GLN A 468 -9.13 10.15 -15.65
C GLN A 468 -9.30 10.92 -16.96
N LYS A 469 -10.40 11.68 -17.12
CA LYS A 469 -10.61 12.50 -18.32
C LYS A 469 -9.72 13.74 -18.38
N LEU A 470 -9.07 14.09 -17.27
CA LEU A 470 -8.19 15.24 -17.15
C LEU A 470 -6.71 14.85 -17.10
N GLU A 471 -6.37 13.58 -17.26
CA GLU A 471 -5.00 13.07 -17.16
C GLU A 471 -4.05 13.81 -18.13
N ASP A 472 -4.47 14.02 -19.37
CA ASP A 472 -3.69 14.74 -20.40
C ASP A 472 -3.46 16.22 -20.08
N PHE A 473 -4.23 16.80 -19.15
CA PHE A 473 -4.10 18.19 -18.72
C PHE A 473 -3.32 18.34 -17.41
N TYR A 474 -3.13 17.25 -16.68
CA TYR A 474 -2.42 17.24 -15.41
C TYR A 474 -0.91 17.16 -15.65
N ASP A 475 -0.25 18.31 -15.61
CA ASP A 475 1.21 18.42 -15.76
C ASP A 475 1.86 18.78 -14.43
N SER A 476 2.45 17.79 -13.76
CA SER A 476 3.18 17.99 -12.50
C SER A 476 4.50 18.77 -12.69
N HIS A 477 5.05 18.84 -13.91
CA HIS A 477 6.23 19.64 -14.27
C HIS A 477 5.87 21.06 -14.71
N HIS A 478 4.61 21.46 -14.59
CA HIS A 478 4.14 22.76 -15.04
C HIS A 478 4.98 23.91 -14.43
N PRO A 479 5.40 24.89 -15.25
CA PRO A 479 6.27 25.99 -14.79
C PRO A 479 5.73 26.76 -13.58
N ALA A 480 4.39 26.90 -13.46
CA ALA A 480 3.77 27.55 -12.31
C ALA A 480 4.00 26.75 -11.01
N VAL A 481 3.91 25.43 -11.06
CA VAL A 481 4.17 24.57 -9.89
C VAL A 481 5.63 24.69 -9.45
N LEU A 482 6.57 24.60 -10.40
CA LEU A 482 8.00 24.74 -10.12
C LEU A 482 8.36 26.13 -9.60
N ALA A 483 7.69 27.19 -10.10
CA ALA A 483 7.86 28.54 -9.58
C ALA A 483 7.37 28.69 -8.14
N MET A 484 6.24 28.04 -7.80
CA MET A 484 5.71 28.02 -6.44
C MET A 484 6.62 27.29 -5.46
N ILE A 485 7.19 26.14 -5.86
CA ILE A 485 8.17 25.40 -5.05
C ILE A 485 9.38 26.29 -4.77
N ARG A 486 9.91 27.00 -5.78
CA ARG A 486 11.02 27.93 -5.62
C ARG A 486 10.69 29.06 -4.64
N MET A 487 9.53 29.67 -4.78
CA MET A 487 9.07 30.75 -3.89
C MET A 487 8.99 30.28 -2.43
N ALA A 488 8.49 29.08 -2.20
CA ALA A 488 8.42 28.50 -0.86
C ALA A 488 9.82 28.24 -0.29
N ALA A 489 10.77 27.75 -1.11
CA ALA A 489 12.16 27.52 -0.70
C ALA A 489 12.87 28.82 -0.33
N GLU A 490 12.75 29.85 -1.17
CA GLU A 490 13.32 31.17 -0.91
C GLU A 490 12.74 31.78 0.39
N SER A 491 11.44 31.60 0.63
CA SER A 491 10.77 32.08 1.84
C SER A 491 11.24 31.35 3.09
N ALA A 492 11.38 30.04 3.05
CA ALA A 492 11.88 29.23 4.16
C ALA A 492 13.31 29.64 4.54
N HIS A 493 14.21 29.68 3.57
CA HIS A 493 15.61 30.01 3.79
C HIS A 493 15.81 31.46 4.25
N ALA A 494 14.99 32.39 3.78
CA ALA A 494 15.05 33.79 4.24
C ALA A 494 14.77 33.93 5.75
N GLU A 495 14.04 32.99 6.34
CA GLU A 495 13.76 32.94 7.78
C GLU A 495 14.58 31.83 8.50
N GLY A 496 15.61 31.28 7.83
CA GLY A 496 16.51 30.27 8.39
C GLY A 496 15.85 28.90 8.63
N LYS A 497 14.81 28.59 7.86
CA LYS A 497 14.07 27.30 7.94
C LYS A 497 14.48 26.38 6.81
N TRP A 498 14.47 25.08 7.07
CA TRP A 498 14.69 24.09 6.02
C TRP A 498 13.38 23.72 5.30
N ILE A 499 13.50 23.22 4.07
CA ILE A 499 12.38 22.81 3.24
C ILE A 499 12.65 21.49 2.54
N GLY A 500 11.66 20.61 2.58
CA GLY A 500 11.65 19.33 1.87
C GLY A 500 10.53 19.21 0.85
N ILE A 501 10.56 18.13 0.09
CA ILE A 501 9.49 17.69 -0.81
C ILE A 501 9.05 16.29 -0.40
N CYS A 502 7.76 16.10 -0.14
CA CYS A 502 7.20 14.80 0.23
C CYS A 502 6.14 14.27 -0.77
N GLY A 503 5.90 15.01 -1.85
CA GLY A 503 5.05 14.55 -2.95
C GLY A 503 5.82 13.71 -3.97
N GLU A 504 5.11 13.16 -4.95
CA GLU A 504 5.67 12.26 -5.97
C GLU A 504 6.82 12.87 -6.77
N LEU A 505 6.84 14.19 -6.96
CA LEU A 505 7.95 14.86 -7.64
C LEU A 505 9.28 14.73 -6.90
N GLY A 506 9.28 14.44 -5.59
CA GLY A 506 10.51 14.16 -4.82
C GLY A 506 11.28 12.96 -5.36
N ALA A 507 10.60 11.98 -5.92
CA ALA A 507 11.17 10.78 -6.54
C ALA A 507 11.55 10.98 -8.02
N ASP A 508 11.19 12.09 -8.64
CA ASP A 508 11.48 12.36 -10.05
C ASP A 508 12.93 12.77 -10.24
N VAL A 509 13.74 11.82 -10.71
CA VAL A 509 15.16 12.03 -10.94
C VAL A 509 15.47 13.10 -11.99
N THR A 510 14.52 13.41 -12.89
CA THR A 510 14.69 14.46 -13.90
C THR A 510 14.63 15.86 -13.30
N LEU A 511 13.96 16.02 -12.15
CA LEU A 511 13.83 17.27 -11.42
C LEU A 511 14.80 17.43 -10.26
N THR A 512 15.54 16.37 -9.88
CA THR A 512 16.45 16.41 -8.72
C THR A 512 17.43 17.58 -8.80
N GLU A 513 18.11 17.80 -9.95
CA GLU A 513 19.02 18.93 -10.12
C GLU A 513 18.32 20.28 -9.98
N THR A 514 17.10 20.39 -10.47
CA THR A 514 16.27 21.59 -10.38
C THR A 514 15.94 21.91 -8.93
N PHE A 515 15.54 20.90 -8.15
CA PHE A 515 15.22 21.06 -6.72
C PHE A 515 16.45 21.44 -5.91
N LEU A 516 17.60 20.83 -6.19
CA LEU A 516 18.85 21.20 -5.53
C LEU A 516 19.26 22.65 -5.83
N LYS A 517 19.07 23.12 -7.07
CA LYS A 517 19.29 24.52 -7.44
C LYS A 517 18.30 25.49 -6.80
N MET A 518 17.10 25.04 -6.45
CA MET A 518 16.12 25.83 -5.68
C MET A 518 16.47 25.87 -4.18
N GLY A 519 17.42 25.05 -3.73
CA GLY A 519 17.82 24.94 -2.34
C GLY A 519 16.97 23.97 -1.51
N ILE A 520 16.31 23.00 -2.14
CA ILE A 520 15.58 21.97 -1.39
C ILE A 520 16.57 21.14 -0.56
N ASP A 521 16.32 21.02 0.74
CA ASP A 521 17.19 20.39 1.74
C ASP A 521 16.90 18.89 1.90
N GLU A 522 15.68 18.46 1.54
CA GLU A 522 15.20 17.11 1.77
C GLU A 522 14.30 16.65 0.62
N LEU A 523 14.51 15.43 0.16
CA LEU A 523 13.64 14.72 -0.78
C LEU A 523 13.11 13.46 -0.11
N SER A 524 11.80 13.37 0.05
CA SER A 524 11.12 12.21 0.61
C SER A 524 10.41 11.43 -0.50
N VAL A 525 10.75 10.14 -0.64
CA VAL A 525 10.37 9.29 -1.76
C VAL A 525 9.66 8.02 -1.32
#